data_0f42d43b1f333bb5eea61318da5a1fbc
#
_entry.id   0f42d43b1f333bb5eea61318da5a1fbc
#
_cell.length_a   1.000
_cell.length_b   1.000
_cell.length_c   1.000
_cell.angle_alpha   90.00
_cell.angle_beta   90.00
_cell.angle_gamma   90.00
#
_symmetry.space_group_name_H-M   'P 1'
#
loop_
_entity.id
_entity.type
_entity.pdbx_description
1 polymer ?
#
loop_
_entity_poly.entity_id
_entity_poly.type
_entity_poly.pdbx_seq_one_letter_code
_entity_poly.pdbx_strand_id
1 'polypeptide(L)'
;MKRFIKYIAVALMLVATLGLSSCGEKKAEEKIKVVSIDGVKGSFSNGWRVTLTIENKTGYNIRIRNANLFLKFNGHKFANLALTNEVKIPRRSTTQIEVPIKTSLSASLSTLKMLGQIKKHDFKGITADYSVTVSAMGIKRTFDGSDISFKDVAQKLKAKIKNLKL
;
A
#
# COMPACT_ATOMS: atom_id res chain seq x y z
N MET A 1 3.82 -13.55 -7.49
CA MET A 1 4.22 -12.13 -7.54
C MET A 1 3.04 -11.17 -7.64
N LYS A 2 2.08 -11.33 -8.57
CA LYS A 2 0.88 -10.47 -8.64
C LYS A 2 0.11 -10.37 -7.31
N ARG A 3 -0.02 -11.48 -6.56
CA ARG A 3 -0.67 -11.50 -5.24
C ARG A 3 0.10 -10.64 -4.21
N PHE A 4 1.42 -10.71 -4.22
CA PHE A 4 2.29 -9.92 -3.33
C PHE A 4 2.13 -8.41 -3.58
N ILE A 5 2.09 -7.98 -4.83
CA ILE A 5 1.86 -6.58 -5.21
C ILE A 5 0.48 -6.09 -4.76
N LYS A 6 -0.55 -6.95 -4.81
CA LYS A 6 -1.87 -6.63 -4.25
C LYS A 6 -1.78 -6.27 -2.77
N TYR A 7 -1.06 -7.08 -1.97
CA TYR A 7 -0.87 -6.78 -0.53
C TYR A 7 -0.16 -5.46 -0.30
N ILE A 8 0.85 -5.16 -1.11
CA ILE A 8 1.62 -3.91 -0.99
C ILE A 8 0.77 -2.70 -1.33
N ALA A 9 0.04 -2.73 -2.44
CA ALA A 9 -0.80 -1.61 -2.85
C ALA A 9 -1.89 -1.31 -1.83
N VAL A 10 -2.51 -2.36 -1.28
CA VAL A 10 -3.52 -2.20 -0.23
C VAL A 10 -2.88 -1.77 1.09
N ALA A 11 -1.69 -2.26 1.42
CA ALA A 11 -0.95 -1.78 2.59
C ALA A 11 -0.65 -0.28 2.51
N LEU A 12 -0.18 0.20 1.35
CA LEU A 12 0.04 1.63 1.11
C LEU A 12 -1.24 2.45 1.26
N MET A 13 -2.36 1.93 0.73
CA MET A 13 -3.66 2.60 0.85
C MET A 13 -4.19 2.58 2.28
N LEU A 14 -4.03 1.48 3.02
CA LEU A 14 -4.44 1.42 4.43
C LEU A 14 -3.62 2.35 5.31
N VAL A 15 -2.32 2.46 5.10
CA VAL A 15 -1.49 3.44 5.81
C VAL A 15 -1.98 4.85 5.54
N ALA A 16 -2.32 5.17 4.29
CA ALA A 16 -2.89 6.48 3.94
C ALA A 16 -4.23 6.73 4.65
N THR A 17 -5.06 5.69 4.84
CA THR A 17 -6.35 5.82 5.54
C THR A 17 -6.22 5.81 7.07
N LEU A 18 -5.31 5.00 7.63
CA LEU A 18 -5.02 4.94 9.06
C LEU A 18 -4.41 6.25 9.58
N GLY A 19 -3.55 6.87 8.76
CA GLY A 19 -2.95 8.15 9.08
C GLY A 19 -3.96 9.29 9.23
N LEU A 20 -5.11 9.22 8.59
CA LEU A 20 -6.18 10.19 8.78
C LEU A 20 -6.92 10.02 10.12
N SER A 21 -6.81 8.84 10.75
CA SER A 21 -7.44 8.51 12.05
C SER A 21 -6.70 9.07 13.25
N SER A 22 -5.41 9.45 13.11
CA SER A 22 -4.60 9.98 14.22
C SER A 22 -5.06 11.36 14.70
N CYS A 23 -6.06 11.95 14.08
CA CYS A 23 -6.68 13.22 14.48
C CYS A 23 -7.93 13.04 15.38
N GLY A 24 -7.92 12.07 16.29
CA GLY A 24 -8.89 12.02 17.41
C GLY A 24 -10.27 11.44 17.10
N GLU A 25 -10.53 10.94 15.90
CA GLU A 25 -11.81 10.32 15.58
C GLU A 25 -11.65 8.90 15.02
N LYS A 26 -12.00 7.89 15.80
CA LYS A 26 -12.24 6.50 15.35
C LYS A 26 -13.21 6.42 14.15
N LYS A 27 -13.95 7.48 13.86
CA LYS A 27 -14.92 7.62 12.76
C LYS A 27 -14.28 7.83 11.37
N ALA A 28 -13.01 8.19 11.26
CA ALA A 28 -12.40 8.45 9.94
C ALA A 28 -12.06 7.16 9.18
N GLU A 29 -11.71 6.07 9.87
CA GLU A 29 -11.45 4.76 9.27
C GLU A 29 -12.70 4.16 8.59
N GLU A 30 -13.89 4.49 9.07
CA GLU A 30 -15.14 3.99 8.51
C GLU A 30 -15.56 4.76 7.26
N LYS A 31 -15.02 5.98 7.07
CA LYS A 31 -15.41 6.87 5.97
C LYS A 31 -14.62 6.64 4.67
N ILE A 32 -13.45 5.99 4.75
CA ILE A 32 -12.62 5.69 3.58
C ILE A 32 -12.32 4.20 3.59
N LYS A 33 -12.76 3.51 2.55
CA LYS A 33 -12.68 2.05 2.49
C LYS A 33 -12.21 1.59 1.13
N VAL A 34 -11.24 0.67 1.09
CA VAL A 34 -10.95 -0.13 -0.10
C VAL A 34 -12.02 -1.20 -0.22
N VAL A 35 -12.84 -1.10 -1.26
CA VAL A 35 -13.95 -2.02 -1.52
C VAL A 35 -13.44 -3.28 -2.20
N SER A 36 -12.62 -3.12 -3.24
CA SER A 36 -12.06 -4.24 -4.00
C SER A 36 -10.71 -3.92 -4.62
N ILE A 37 -9.97 -4.96 -4.98
CA ILE A 37 -8.80 -4.91 -5.86
C ILE A 37 -9.22 -5.52 -7.19
N ASP A 38 -9.41 -4.68 -8.19
CA ASP A 38 -10.02 -5.07 -9.45
C ASP A 38 -9.00 -5.61 -10.45
N GLY A 39 -7.74 -5.20 -10.31
CA GLY A 39 -6.70 -5.69 -11.20
C GLY A 39 -5.28 -5.34 -10.78
N VAL A 40 -4.32 -6.12 -11.27
CA VAL A 40 -2.89 -5.84 -11.17
C VAL A 40 -2.24 -6.15 -12.51
N LYS A 41 -1.64 -5.14 -13.12
CA LYS A 41 -0.90 -5.24 -14.38
C LYS A 41 0.52 -4.73 -14.19
N GLY A 42 1.48 -5.27 -14.96
CA GLY A 42 2.86 -4.80 -14.95
C GLY A 42 3.88 -5.87 -14.57
N SER A 43 5.10 -5.40 -14.36
CA SER A 43 6.27 -6.22 -14.01
C SER A 43 7.24 -5.43 -13.14
N PHE A 44 8.25 -6.10 -12.59
CA PHE A 44 9.29 -5.41 -11.82
C PHE A 44 10.12 -4.42 -12.67
N SER A 45 10.30 -4.68 -13.95
CA SER A 45 11.04 -3.80 -14.86
C SER A 45 10.21 -2.57 -15.29
N ASN A 46 8.92 -2.77 -15.54
CA ASN A 46 8.05 -1.74 -16.11
C ASN A 46 7.17 -1.04 -15.08
N GLY A 47 7.33 -1.41 -13.79
CA GLY A 47 6.44 -0.98 -12.73
C GLY A 47 5.09 -1.71 -12.75
N TRP A 48 4.23 -1.34 -11.81
CA TRP A 48 2.92 -1.98 -11.60
C TRP A 48 1.83 -0.95 -11.64
N ARG A 49 0.66 -1.36 -12.12
CA ARG A 49 -0.59 -0.62 -12.02
C ARG A 49 -1.58 -1.48 -11.27
N VAL A 50 -2.04 -0.97 -10.15
CA VAL A 50 -3.03 -1.64 -9.32
C VAL A 50 -4.34 -0.87 -9.43
N THR A 51 -5.38 -1.54 -9.90
CA THR A 51 -6.72 -0.97 -9.99
C THR A 51 -7.49 -1.33 -8.73
N LEU A 52 -7.98 -0.32 -8.04
CA LEU A 52 -8.72 -0.43 -6.79
C LEU A 52 -10.06 0.28 -6.88
N THR A 53 -11.10 -0.28 -6.30
CA THR A 53 -12.33 0.45 -6.01
C THR A 53 -12.28 0.96 -4.58
N ILE A 54 -12.39 2.28 -4.41
CA ILE A 54 -12.34 2.97 -3.12
C ILE A 54 -13.61 3.76 -2.90
N GLU A 55 -14.20 3.59 -1.72
CA GLU A 55 -15.30 4.38 -1.21
C GLU A 55 -14.75 5.51 -0.32
N ASN A 56 -15.12 6.75 -0.63
CA ASN A 56 -14.83 7.93 0.18
C ASN A 56 -16.14 8.60 0.59
N LYS A 57 -16.58 8.37 1.82
CA LYS A 57 -17.79 8.98 2.40
C LYS A 57 -17.53 10.38 2.99
N THR A 58 -16.29 10.87 2.96
CA THR A 58 -15.97 12.18 3.49
C THR A 58 -16.48 13.31 2.60
N GLY A 59 -16.62 14.50 3.16
CA GLY A 59 -17.02 15.71 2.41
C GLY A 59 -15.89 16.35 1.60
N TYR A 60 -14.68 15.75 1.54
CA TYR A 60 -13.51 16.35 0.90
C TYR A 60 -12.75 15.35 0.03
N ASN A 61 -12.09 15.89 -1.01
CA ASN A 61 -11.20 15.12 -1.86
C ASN A 61 -9.92 14.77 -1.09
N ILE A 62 -9.46 13.54 -1.26
CA ILE A 62 -8.20 13.06 -0.70
C ILE A 62 -7.21 12.90 -1.84
N ARG A 63 -5.96 13.28 -1.61
CA ARG A 63 -4.86 13.11 -2.55
C ARG A 63 -3.71 12.42 -1.85
N ILE A 64 -3.26 11.30 -2.41
CA ILE A 64 -2.04 10.64 -2.01
C ILE A 64 -0.95 11.17 -2.92
N ARG A 65 -0.06 12.01 -2.38
CA ARG A 65 0.95 12.73 -3.17
C ARG A 65 2.21 11.93 -3.36
N ASN A 66 2.69 11.32 -2.28
CA ASN A 66 3.86 10.46 -2.26
C ASN A 66 3.57 9.23 -1.43
N ALA A 67 4.05 8.10 -1.87
CA ALA A 67 4.06 6.89 -1.08
C ALA A 67 5.31 6.08 -1.45
N ASN A 68 6.11 5.76 -0.45
CA ASN A 68 7.31 4.94 -0.57
C ASN A 68 7.22 3.78 0.41
N LEU A 69 7.60 2.61 -0.03
CA LEU A 69 7.68 1.41 0.77
C LEU A 69 9.03 0.74 0.52
N PHE A 70 9.87 0.67 1.54
CA PHE A 70 11.13 -0.05 1.50
C PHE A 70 10.93 -1.41 2.16
N LEU A 71 11.14 -2.47 1.41
CA LEU A 71 11.11 -3.82 1.95
C LEU A 71 12.51 -4.22 2.40
N LYS A 72 12.59 -4.80 3.59
CA LYS A 72 13.81 -5.31 4.21
C LYS A 72 13.69 -6.80 4.47
N PHE A 73 14.80 -7.49 4.32
CA PHE A 73 14.95 -8.88 4.71
C PHE A 73 16.12 -9.00 5.68
N ASN A 74 15.86 -9.44 6.91
CA ASN A 74 16.85 -9.48 8.00
C ASN A 74 17.59 -8.12 8.15
N GLY A 75 16.85 -7.01 8.11
CA GLY A 75 17.38 -5.65 8.24
C GLY A 75 17.97 -5.03 6.96
N HIS A 76 18.21 -5.80 5.89
CA HIS A 76 18.80 -5.30 4.65
C HIS A 76 17.70 -4.92 3.64
N LYS A 77 17.74 -3.69 3.12
CA LYS A 77 16.82 -3.22 2.07
C LYS A 77 17.07 -4.00 0.78
N PHE A 78 16.01 -4.55 0.20
CA PHE A 78 16.08 -5.31 -1.04
C PHE A 78 15.16 -4.81 -2.14
N ALA A 79 14.07 -4.12 -1.78
CA ALA A 79 13.14 -3.54 -2.74
C ALA A 79 12.64 -2.19 -2.27
N ASN A 80 12.42 -1.30 -3.22
CA ASN A 80 11.70 -0.04 -3.01
C ASN A 80 10.51 -0.02 -3.98
N LEU A 81 9.35 0.33 -3.44
CA LEU A 81 8.13 0.56 -4.19
C LEU A 81 7.69 1.99 -3.96
N ALA A 82 7.54 2.74 -5.02
CA ALA A 82 7.20 4.15 -4.97
C ALA A 82 6.00 4.46 -5.85
N LEU A 83 5.10 5.29 -5.36
CA LEU A 83 4.03 5.88 -6.16
C LEU A 83 4.65 6.82 -7.20
N THR A 84 4.31 6.67 -8.47
CA THR A 84 4.87 7.52 -9.53
C THR A 84 4.09 8.80 -9.76
N ASN A 85 2.78 8.78 -9.54
CA ASN A 85 1.91 9.92 -9.74
C ASN A 85 0.95 10.09 -8.56
N GLU A 86 0.50 11.32 -8.32
CA GLU A 86 -0.54 11.61 -7.33
C GLU A 86 -1.81 10.83 -7.64
N VAL A 87 -2.38 10.21 -6.61
CA VAL A 87 -3.67 9.52 -6.69
C VAL A 87 -4.75 10.37 -6.02
N LYS A 88 -5.83 10.65 -6.75
CA LYS A 88 -6.96 11.45 -6.26
C LYS A 88 -8.14 10.52 -5.95
N ILE A 89 -8.73 10.70 -4.77
CA ILE A 89 -9.93 10.00 -4.33
C ILE A 89 -11.03 11.06 -4.13
N PRO A 90 -12.02 11.13 -5.04
CA PRO A 90 -13.08 12.14 -4.96
C PRO A 90 -13.92 12.00 -3.69
N ARG A 91 -14.45 13.13 -3.22
CA ARG A 91 -15.38 13.16 -2.07
C ARG A 91 -16.70 12.48 -2.39
N ARG A 92 -17.34 11.90 -1.38
CA ARG A 92 -18.69 11.31 -1.44
C ARG A 92 -18.88 10.42 -2.66
N SER A 93 -17.89 9.57 -2.94
CA SER A 93 -17.89 8.72 -4.14
C SER A 93 -17.37 7.32 -3.84
N THR A 94 -17.85 6.38 -4.62
CA THR A 94 -17.20 5.09 -4.82
C THR A 94 -16.63 5.10 -6.22
N THR A 95 -15.31 5.05 -6.33
CA THR A 95 -14.64 5.21 -7.63
C THR A 95 -13.53 4.18 -7.80
N GLN A 96 -13.33 3.79 -9.05
CA GLN A 96 -12.20 2.98 -9.43
C GLN A 96 -11.01 3.90 -9.72
N ILE A 97 -9.88 3.61 -9.08
CA ILE A 97 -8.64 4.36 -9.25
C ILE A 97 -7.51 3.44 -9.68
N GLU A 98 -6.59 3.98 -10.45
CA GLU A 98 -5.36 3.30 -10.83
C GLU A 98 -4.19 3.84 -10.01
N VAL A 99 -3.47 2.96 -9.33
CA VAL A 99 -2.31 3.26 -8.49
C VAL A 99 -1.05 2.83 -9.23
N PRO A 100 -0.32 3.77 -9.83
CA PRO A 100 0.91 3.45 -10.55
C PRO A 100 2.08 3.34 -9.56
N ILE A 101 2.76 2.18 -9.55
CA ILE A 101 3.84 1.86 -8.62
C ILE A 101 5.10 1.53 -9.42
N LYS A 102 6.17 2.28 -9.19
CA LYS A 102 7.51 1.93 -9.65
C LYS A 102 8.18 1.01 -8.62
N THR A 103 8.87 -0.01 -9.11
CA THR A 103 9.62 -0.95 -8.28
C THR A 103 11.09 -0.87 -8.62
N SER A 104 11.95 -0.81 -7.59
CA SER A 104 13.39 -0.95 -7.73
C SER A 104 13.85 -2.11 -6.84
N LEU A 105 14.62 -3.03 -7.40
CA LEU A 105 15.20 -4.17 -6.67
C LEU A 105 16.69 -3.95 -6.50
N SER A 106 17.20 -4.28 -5.33
CA SER A 106 18.62 -4.36 -5.08
C SER A 106 19.21 -5.62 -5.75
N ALA A 107 20.27 -5.47 -6.55
CA ALA A 107 20.94 -6.60 -7.19
C ALA A 107 21.84 -7.32 -6.17
N SER A 108 21.27 -8.23 -5.39
CA SER A 108 22.02 -9.04 -4.41
C SER A 108 21.51 -10.46 -4.33
N LEU A 109 22.38 -11.37 -3.88
CA LEU A 109 22.02 -12.78 -3.64
C LEU A 109 20.90 -12.92 -2.59
N SER A 110 20.86 -12.02 -1.60
CA SER A 110 19.78 -11.96 -0.60
C SER A 110 18.44 -11.63 -1.25
N THR A 111 18.41 -10.77 -2.26
CA THR A 111 17.21 -10.46 -3.04
C THR A 111 16.66 -11.69 -3.75
N LEU A 112 17.53 -12.51 -4.36
CA LEU A 112 17.11 -13.74 -5.04
C LEU A 112 16.53 -14.77 -4.06
N LYS A 113 17.18 -14.98 -2.91
CA LYS A 113 16.68 -15.89 -1.86
C LYS A 113 15.30 -15.46 -1.37
N MET A 114 15.13 -14.17 -1.16
CA MET A 114 13.88 -13.60 -0.69
C MET A 114 12.76 -13.67 -1.71
N LEU A 115 13.05 -13.41 -3.00
CA LEU A 115 12.05 -13.61 -4.06
C LEU A 115 11.56 -15.06 -4.10
N GLY A 116 12.43 -16.01 -3.78
CA GLY A 116 12.08 -17.43 -3.60
C GLY A 116 11.12 -17.65 -2.42
N GLN A 117 11.35 -17.01 -1.27
CA GLN A 117 10.45 -17.08 -0.10
C GLN A 117 9.09 -16.42 -0.38
N ILE A 118 9.07 -15.26 -1.02
CA ILE A 118 7.82 -14.60 -1.42
C ILE A 118 6.98 -15.49 -2.34
N LYS A 119 7.61 -16.21 -3.27
CA LYS A 119 6.91 -17.19 -4.12
C LYS A 119 6.24 -18.29 -3.30
N LYS A 120 6.86 -18.71 -2.22
CA LYS A 120 6.33 -19.72 -1.28
C LYS A 120 5.35 -19.16 -0.25
N HIS A 121 5.02 -17.85 -0.33
CA HIS A 121 4.19 -17.14 0.65
C HIS A 121 4.77 -17.14 2.08
N ASP A 122 6.08 -17.32 2.20
CA ASP A 122 6.81 -17.22 3.45
C ASP A 122 7.32 -15.77 3.62
N PHE A 123 6.72 -15.04 4.56
CA PHE A 123 7.05 -13.65 4.86
C PHE A 123 7.90 -13.50 6.12
N LYS A 124 8.48 -14.60 6.62
CA LYS A 124 9.34 -14.57 7.81
C LYS A 124 10.59 -13.73 7.55
N GLY A 125 10.90 -12.85 8.50
CA GLY A 125 12.06 -11.95 8.38
C GLY A 125 11.90 -10.80 7.40
N ILE A 126 10.70 -10.64 6.78
CA ILE A 126 10.41 -9.50 5.92
C ILE A 126 9.76 -8.41 6.76
N THR A 127 10.40 -7.23 6.78
CA THR A 127 9.87 -6.01 7.37
C THR A 127 9.76 -4.92 6.33
N ALA A 128 9.01 -3.88 6.65
CA ALA A 128 8.80 -2.74 5.77
C ALA A 128 8.97 -1.42 6.52
N ASP A 129 9.63 -0.47 5.87
CA ASP A 129 9.55 0.95 6.23
C ASP A 129 8.65 1.64 5.22
N TYR A 130 7.80 2.55 5.66
CA TYR A 130 6.96 3.30 4.75
C TYR A 130 6.97 4.80 5.07
N SER A 131 6.73 5.59 4.04
CA SER A 131 6.43 7.01 4.14
C SER A 131 5.31 7.35 3.16
N VAL A 132 4.22 7.91 3.65
CA VAL A 132 3.05 8.27 2.84
C VAL A 132 2.63 9.69 3.14
N THR A 133 2.59 10.55 2.12
CA THR A 133 2.08 11.92 2.23
C THR A 133 0.69 12.01 1.63
N VAL A 134 -0.26 12.39 2.47
CA VAL A 134 -1.66 12.59 2.10
C VAL A 134 -2.02 14.07 2.24
N SER A 135 -2.88 14.56 1.37
CA SER A 135 -3.48 15.89 1.52
C SER A 135 -5.00 15.85 1.40
N ALA A 136 -5.65 16.61 2.27
CA ALA A 136 -7.09 16.83 2.26
C ALA A 136 -7.35 18.25 2.74
N MET A 137 -8.30 18.97 2.12
CA MET A 137 -8.66 20.35 2.50
C MET A 137 -7.48 21.34 2.53
N GLY A 138 -6.48 21.15 1.65
CA GLY A 138 -5.26 21.99 1.63
C GLY A 138 -4.20 21.60 2.67
N ILE A 139 -4.53 20.77 3.64
CA ILE A 139 -3.61 20.29 4.67
C ILE A 139 -2.85 19.07 4.17
N LYS A 140 -1.53 19.07 4.33
CA LYS A 140 -0.66 17.92 4.04
C LYS A 140 -0.22 17.28 5.34
N ARG A 141 -0.19 15.94 5.37
CA ARG A 141 0.38 15.15 6.46
C ARG A 141 1.21 14.02 5.90
N THR A 142 2.35 13.75 6.52
CA THR A 142 3.20 12.59 6.21
C THR A 142 3.12 11.62 7.37
N PHE A 143 2.98 10.35 7.02
CA PHE A 143 2.92 9.22 7.94
C PHE A 143 4.07 8.29 7.62
N ASP A 144 4.89 8.01 8.61
CA ASP A 144 6.06 7.17 8.50
C ASP A 144 5.98 6.00 9.47
N GLY A 145 6.57 4.89 9.11
CA GLY A 145 6.73 3.75 9.99
C GLY A 145 7.92 2.90 9.57
N SER A 146 8.57 2.30 10.55
CA SER A 146 9.78 1.50 10.36
C SER A 146 9.62 0.11 10.96
N ASP A 147 10.30 -0.87 10.36
CA ASP A 147 10.39 -2.27 10.82
C ASP A 147 9.05 -2.97 11.05
N ILE A 148 8.03 -2.57 10.28
CA ILE A 148 6.72 -3.20 10.37
C ILE A 148 6.78 -4.60 9.77
N SER A 149 6.37 -5.61 10.55
CA SER A 149 6.29 -6.98 10.06
C SER A 149 5.34 -7.11 8.88
N PHE A 150 5.84 -7.57 7.74
CA PHE A 150 5.01 -7.78 6.55
C PHE A 150 3.93 -8.84 6.78
N LYS A 151 4.22 -9.84 7.64
CA LYS A 151 3.26 -10.85 8.05
C LYS A 151 2.04 -10.23 8.76
N ASP A 152 2.28 -9.28 9.67
CA ASP A 152 1.19 -8.62 10.43
C ASP A 152 0.36 -7.72 9.52
N VAL A 153 1.00 -7.02 8.58
CA VAL A 153 0.31 -6.24 7.55
C VAL A 153 -0.58 -7.15 6.70
N ALA A 154 -0.05 -8.28 6.22
CA ALA A 154 -0.80 -9.24 5.41
C ALA A 154 -1.99 -9.86 6.20
N GLN A 155 -1.83 -10.15 7.48
CA GLN A 155 -2.91 -10.66 8.34
C GLN A 155 -4.01 -9.63 8.56
N LYS A 156 -3.65 -8.38 8.90
CA LYS A 156 -4.62 -7.27 9.05
C LYS A 156 -5.39 -7.01 7.76
N LEU A 157 -4.72 -7.11 6.61
CA LEU A 157 -5.34 -7.01 5.29
C LEU A 157 -6.36 -8.10 5.05
N LYS A 158 -6.00 -9.36 5.31
CA LYS A 158 -6.92 -10.50 5.18
C LYS A 158 -8.16 -10.34 6.08
N ALA A 159 -7.98 -9.82 7.29
CA ALA A 159 -9.09 -9.60 8.22
C ALA A 159 -10.05 -8.48 7.78
N LYS A 160 -9.51 -7.38 7.22
CA LYS A 160 -10.32 -6.23 6.77
C LYS A 160 -10.99 -6.45 5.41
N ILE A 161 -10.40 -7.28 4.56
CA ILE A 161 -10.88 -7.54 3.20
C ILE A 161 -11.37 -9.00 3.11
N LYS A 162 -12.34 -9.35 3.96
CA LYS A 162 -12.93 -10.71 4.04
C LYS A 162 -13.49 -11.25 2.72
N ASN A 163 -13.79 -10.39 1.76
CA ASN A 163 -14.35 -10.76 0.44
C ASN A 163 -13.33 -10.67 -0.70
N LEU A 164 -12.05 -10.48 -0.40
CA LEU A 164 -11.02 -10.54 -1.43
C LEU A 164 -10.78 -12.00 -1.79
N LYS A 165 -11.35 -12.46 -2.89
CA LYS A 165 -10.90 -13.67 -3.58
C LYS A 165 -9.50 -13.39 -4.14
N LEU A 166 -8.50 -13.76 -3.37
CA LEU A 166 -7.09 -13.67 -3.73
C LEU A 166 -6.67 -14.86 -4.56
#